data_8fa963d7a38834f32ab29bfee3fa125a
#
_entry.id   8fa963d7a38834f32ab29bfee3fa125a
#
_cell.length_a   1.000
_cell.length_b   1.000
_cell.length_c   1.000
_cell.angle_alpha   90.00
_cell.angle_beta   90.00
_cell.angle_gamma   90.00
#
_symmetry.space_group_name_H-M   'P 1'
#
loop_
_entity.id
_entity.type
_entity.pdbx_description
1 polymer ?
#
loop_
_entity_poly.entity_id
_entity_poly.type
_entity_poly.pdbx_seq_one_letter_code
_entity_poly.pdbx_strand_id
1 'polypeptide(L)'
;FDLRGFLHLPSALSMGEVADLNACLDEIPPLDHEQWYGYIQAHRHGDCSGCSLQQIYEAGAPFENLIDHPSWIDRVKHFVGGEGTFDWHHGPLFIDENFASVRGPGEAINLHSGGHHGIARCQFRVFNGRFHCGQINILIALDDIGPGDGSTMLIPGSHKANFAHP
;
A
#
# COMPACT_ATOMS: atom_id res chain seq x y z
N PHE A 1 1.86 -7.48 14.86
CA PHE A 1 1.93 -6.12 14.32
C PHE A 1 2.66 -5.18 15.29
N ASP A 2 2.21 -5.07 16.55
CA ASP A 2 2.76 -4.08 17.51
C ASP A 2 4.29 -4.14 17.68
N LEU A 3 4.90 -5.33 17.73
CA LEU A 3 6.35 -5.49 17.91
C LEU A 3 7.17 -5.21 16.65
N ARG A 4 6.67 -5.65 15.48
CA ARG A 4 7.43 -5.62 14.24
C ARG A 4 7.04 -4.48 13.30
N GLY A 5 5.81 -3.95 13.39
CA GLY A 5 5.26 -2.93 12.50
C GLY A 5 4.66 -3.49 11.23
N PHE A 6 4.69 -4.79 11.02
CA PHE A 6 4.10 -5.45 9.85
C PHE A 6 3.53 -6.83 10.19
N LEU A 7 2.66 -7.30 9.31
CA LEU A 7 2.15 -8.67 9.26
C LEU A 7 2.42 -9.22 7.87
N HIS A 8 2.78 -10.49 7.81
CA HIS A 8 2.80 -11.26 6.57
C HIS A 8 1.56 -12.17 6.57
N LEU A 9 0.76 -12.07 5.52
CA LEU A 9 -0.47 -12.84 5.34
C LEU A 9 -0.30 -13.76 4.12
N PRO A 10 0.22 -14.98 4.30
CA PRO A 10 0.37 -15.91 3.18
C PRO A 10 -0.99 -16.28 2.60
N SER A 11 -1.07 -16.40 1.28
CA SER A 11 -2.29 -16.79 0.58
C SER A 11 -3.52 -15.93 0.94
N ALA A 12 -3.30 -14.64 1.15
CA ALA A 12 -4.37 -13.68 1.43
C ALA A 12 -5.35 -13.55 0.26
N LEU A 13 -4.87 -13.74 -0.96
CA LEU A 13 -5.64 -13.88 -2.18
C LEU A 13 -5.51 -15.31 -2.71
N SER A 14 -6.54 -15.79 -3.39
CA SER A 14 -6.48 -17.02 -4.19
C SER A 14 -5.72 -16.77 -5.49
N MET A 15 -5.24 -17.84 -6.12
CA MET A 15 -4.62 -17.75 -7.45
C MET A 15 -5.57 -17.22 -8.52
N GLY A 16 -6.88 -17.47 -8.38
CA GLY A 16 -7.90 -16.91 -9.27
C GLY A 16 -7.98 -15.41 -9.16
N GLU A 17 -8.06 -14.86 -7.93
CA GLU A 17 -8.06 -13.41 -7.69
C GLU A 17 -6.80 -12.73 -8.23
N VAL A 18 -5.63 -13.35 -8.04
CA VAL A 18 -4.37 -12.83 -8.60
C VAL A 18 -4.40 -12.83 -10.13
N ALA A 19 -4.93 -13.88 -10.74
CA ALA A 19 -5.06 -13.95 -12.20
C ALA A 19 -6.03 -12.89 -12.75
N ASP A 20 -7.14 -12.64 -12.07
CA ASP A 20 -8.11 -11.62 -12.47
C ASP A 20 -7.51 -10.19 -12.33
N LEU A 21 -6.74 -9.94 -11.28
CA LEU A 21 -6.03 -8.67 -11.10
C LEU A 21 -4.99 -8.44 -12.21
N ASN A 22 -4.20 -9.47 -12.53
CA ASN A 22 -3.23 -9.37 -13.63
C ASN A 22 -3.92 -9.17 -14.98
N ALA A 23 -5.03 -9.85 -15.24
CA ALA A 23 -5.80 -9.63 -16.47
C ALA A 23 -6.26 -8.17 -16.61
N CYS A 24 -6.71 -7.52 -15.53
CA CYS A 24 -7.05 -6.10 -15.56
C CYS A 24 -5.82 -5.20 -15.83
N LEU A 25 -4.66 -5.54 -15.29
CA LEU A 25 -3.42 -4.80 -15.56
C LEU A 25 -2.98 -4.92 -17.02
N ASP A 26 -3.13 -6.12 -17.60
CA ASP A 26 -2.76 -6.40 -18.98
C ASP A 26 -3.64 -5.65 -19.99
N GLU A 27 -4.84 -5.22 -19.61
CA GLU A 27 -5.71 -4.38 -20.45
C GLU A 27 -5.26 -2.91 -20.49
N ILE A 28 -4.45 -2.47 -19.54
CA ILE A 28 -3.93 -1.10 -19.50
C ILE A 28 -2.77 -0.99 -20.51
N PRO A 29 -2.88 -0.14 -21.55
CA PRO A 29 -1.79 0.01 -22.50
C PRO A 29 -0.54 0.59 -21.81
N PRO A 30 0.66 0.38 -22.38
CA PRO A 30 1.86 1.06 -21.90
C PRO A 30 1.64 2.58 -21.86
N LEU A 31 1.88 3.18 -20.70
CA LEU A 31 1.69 4.61 -20.46
C LEU A 31 3.03 5.28 -20.14
N ASP A 32 3.25 6.45 -20.72
CA ASP A 32 4.32 7.33 -20.32
C ASP A 32 3.94 8.09 -19.03
N HIS A 33 4.94 8.69 -18.39
CA HIS A 33 4.74 9.51 -17.21
C HIS A 33 3.71 10.62 -17.46
N GLU A 34 2.77 10.79 -16.50
CA GLU A 34 1.62 11.71 -16.54
C GLU A 34 0.54 11.39 -17.58
N GLN A 35 0.66 10.32 -18.36
CA GLN A 35 -0.44 9.88 -19.22
C GLN A 35 -1.57 9.25 -18.43
N TRP A 36 -2.76 9.32 -18.99
CA TRP A 36 -3.98 8.79 -18.43
C TRP A 36 -4.59 7.69 -19.31
N TYR A 37 -5.11 6.68 -18.64
CA TYR A 37 -6.01 5.69 -19.22
C TYR A 37 -7.30 5.66 -18.38
N GLY A 38 -8.38 6.23 -18.90
CA GLY A 38 -9.56 6.49 -18.08
C GLY A 38 -9.23 7.41 -16.90
N TYR A 39 -9.42 6.93 -15.69
CA TYR A 39 -9.09 7.65 -14.45
C TYR A 39 -7.75 7.19 -13.83
N ILE A 40 -7.06 6.25 -14.46
CA ILE A 40 -5.76 5.76 -14.02
C ILE A 40 -4.66 6.64 -14.57
N GLN A 41 -3.78 7.14 -13.72
CA GLN A 41 -2.64 7.97 -14.13
C GLN A 41 -1.32 7.24 -13.91
N ALA A 42 -0.45 7.26 -14.91
CA ALA A 42 0.90 6.73 -14.79
C ALA A 42 1.85 7.75 -14.15
N HIS A 43 2.50 7.35 -13.06
CA HIS A 43 3.54 8.12 -12.40
C HIS A 43 4.88 7.39 -12.47
N ARG A 44 5.98 8.13 -12.67
CA ARG A 44 7.32 7.59 -12.54
C ARG A 44 7.77 7.63 -11.09
N HIS A 45 8.31 6.53 -10.60
CA HIS A 45 9.00 6.49 -9.31
C HIS A 45 10.51 6.67 -9.51
N GLY A 46 10.99 7.89 -9.29
CA GLY A 46 12.43 8.18 -9.38
C GLY A 46 13.04 7.78 -10.72
N ASP A 47 14.24 7.22 -10.70
CA ASP A 47 14.99 6.78 -11.89
C ASP A 47 14.74 5.29 -12.26
N CYS A 48 13.74 4.66 -11.63
CA CYS A 48 13.39 3.27 -11.93
C CYS A 48 12.69 3.16 -13.29
N SER A 49 12.99 2.10 -14.05
CA SER A 49 12.16 1.72 -15.17
C SER A 49 10.79 1.20 -14.68
N GLY A 50 9.73 1.56 -15.39
CA GLY A 50 8.37 1.23 -15.04
C GLY A 50 7.59 2.43 -14.51
N CYS A 51 6.38 2.19 -14.05
CA CYS A 51 5.48 3.22 -13.56
C CYS A 51 4.67 2.74 -12.36
N SER A 52 4.09 3.70 -11.67
CA SER A 52 3.05 3.52 -10.68
C SER A 52 1.73 3.94 -11.32
N LEU A 53 0.79 3.02 -11.40
CA LEU A 53 -0.55 3.27 -11.93
C LEU A 53 -1.44 3.70 -10.78
N GLN A 54 -1.62 5.00 -10.63
CA GLN A 54 -2.44 5.62 -9.58
C GLN A 54 -3.93 5.38 -9.81
N GLN A 55 -4.71 5.29 -8.73
CA GLN A 55 -6.15 5.03 -8.75
C GLN A 55 -6.48 3.69 -9.40
N ILE A 56 -5.71 2.66 -9.08
CA ILE A 56 -5.79 1.36 -9.76
C ILE A 56 -7.14 0.64 -9.54
N TYR A 57 -7.93 0.97 -8.51
CA TYR A 57 -9.27 0.42 -8.36
C TYR A 57 -10.20 0.77 -9.53
N GLU A 58 -9.90 1.81 -10.31
CA GLU A 58 -10.60 2.17 -11.54
C GLU A 58 -10.32 1.18 -12.71
N ALA A 59 -9.37 0.26 -12.55
CA ALA A 59 -9.12 -0.79 -13.53
C ALA A 59 -10.20 -1.87 -13.56
N GLY A 60 -11.11 -1.90 -12.59
CA GLY A 60 -12.28 -2.76 -12.60
C GLY A 60 -12.53 -3.52 -11.30
N ALA A 61 -13.60 -4.29 -11.30
CA ALA A 61 -14.12 -4.98 -10.12
C ALA A 61 -13.09 -5.83 -9.34
N PRO A 62 -12.11 -6.52 -9.96
CA PRO A 62 -11.08 -7.23 -9.21
C PRO A 62 -10.29 -6.29 -8.28
N PHE A 63 -9.96 -5.08 -8.71
CA PHE A 63 -9.27 -4.10 -7.88
C PHE A 63 -10.20 -3.42 -6.87
N GLU A 64 -11.44 -3.12 -7.23
CA GLU A 64 -12.44 -2.61 -6.29
C GLU A 64 -12.69 -3.57 -5.12
N ASN A 65 -12.73 -4.87 -5.38
CA ASN A 65 -12.91 -5.91 -4.37
C ASN A 65 -11.75 -5.99 -3.34
N LEU A 66 -10.60 -5.37 -3.62
CA LEU A 66 -9.51 -5.29 -2.66
C LEU A 66 -9.77 -4.26 -1.56
N ILE A 67 -10.65 -3.30 -1.76
CA ILE A 67 -10.88 -2.17 -0.84
C ILE A 67 -11.25 -2.67 0.55
N ASP A 68 -12.18 -3.62 0.62
CA ASP A 68 -12.66 -4.18 1.90
C ASP A 68 -12.49 -5.71 1.97
N HIS A 69 -11.47 -6.23 1.32
CA HIS A 69 -11.22 -7.65 1.21
C HIS A 69 -11.14 -8.33 2.58
N PRO A 70 -11.82 -9.49 2.78
CA PRO A 70 -11.94 -10.14 4.09
C PRO A 70 -10.61 -10.59 4.71
N SER A 71 -9.57 -10.80 3.90
CA SER A 71 -8.25 -11.17 4.42
C SER A 71 -7.59 -10.10 5.28
N TRP A 72 -7.96 -8.85 5.14
CA TRP A 72 -7.32 -7.75 5.88
C TRP A 72 -8.24 -6.72 6.51
N ILE A 73 -9.47 -6.52 6.02
CA ILE A 73 -10.30 -5.40 6.45
C ILE A 73 -10.54 -5.34 7.96
N ASP A 74 -10.79 -6.48 8.61
CA ASP A 74 -10.99 -6.51 10.06
C ASP A 74 -9.72 -6.17 10.84
N ARG A 75 -8.55 -6.55 10.31
CA ARG A 75 -7.26 -6.16 10.90
C ARG A 75 -7.00 -4.68 10.76
N VAL A 76 -7.29 -4.11 9.60
CA VAL A 76 -7.17 -2.66 9.36
C VAL A 76 -8.10 -1.89 10.29
N LYS A 77 -9.36 -2.29 10.40
CA LYS A 77 -10.32 -1.70 11.35
C LYS A 77 -9.82 -1.78 12.79
N HIS A 78 -9.21 -2.91 13.17
CA HIS A 78 -8.68 -3.07 14.52
C HIS A 78 -7.48 -2.14 14.80
N PHE A 79 -6.58 -1.95 13.85
CA PHE A 79 -5.35 -1.18 14.07
C PHE A 79 -5.51 0.31 13.83
N VAL A 80 -6.29 0.72 12.83
CA VAL A 80 -6.46 2.12 12.40
C VAL A 80 -7.83 2.66 12.80
N GLY A 81 -8.88 1.91 12.54
CA GLY A 81 -10.27 2.31 12.71
C GLY A 81 -10.84 2.10 14.11
N GLY A 82 -10.02 2.21 15.18
CA GLY A 82 -10.44 2.00 16.56
C GLY A 82 -11.52 2.97 17.04
N GLU A 83 -11.98 2.76 18.27
CA GLU A 83 -12.98 3.63 18.90
C GLU A 83 -12.53 5.10 18.89
N GLY A 84 -13.42 6.00 18.49
CA GLY A 84 -13.13 7.43 18.39
C GLY A 84 -12.45 7.88 17.09
N THR A 85 -12.21 6.98 16.14
CA THR A 85 -11.66 7.33 14.82
C THR A 85 -12.73 7.50 13.74
N PHE A 86 -14.00 7.23 14.08
CA PHE A 86 -15.11 7.37 13.15
C PHE A 86 -15.29 8.83 12.72
N ASP A 87 -15.33 9.05 11.42
CA ASP A 87 -15.68 10.33 10.81
C ASP A 87 -17.00 10.19 10.03
N TRP A 88 -17.87 11.20 10.12
CA TRP A 88 -19.19 11.19 9.48
C TRP A 88 -19.14 11.16 7.95
N HIS A 89 -18.05 11.64 7.36
CA HIS A 89 -17.86 11.68 5.90
C HIS A 89 -17.18 10.42 5.37
N HIS A 90 -16.28 9.83 6.15
CA HIS A 90 -15.41 8.74 5.69
C HIS A 90 -15.66 7.42 6.44
N GLY A 91 -16.48 7.42 7.49
CA GLY A 91 -16.65 6.26 8.36
C GLY A 91 -15.38 5.97 9.18
N PRO A 92 -15.14 4.70 9.55
CA PRO A 92 -13.98 4.32 10.37
C PRO A 92 -12.65 4.31 9.62
N LEU A 93 -12.68 4.26 8.29
CA LEU A 93 -11.53 4.14 7.40
C LEU A 93 -11.79 4.88 6.09
N PHE A 94 -10.72 5.34 5.46
CA PHE A 94 -10.73 5.82 4.07
C PHE A 94 -9.44 5.39 3.37
N ILE A 95 -9.48 5.33 2.04
CA ILE A 95 -8.29 5.09 1.24
C ILE A 95 -7.58 6.42 1.03
N ASP A 96 -6.32 6.49 1.46
CA ASP A 96 -5.47 7.66 1.26
C ASP A 96 -4.85 7.63 -0.14
N GLU A 97 -4.38 6.45 -0.56
CA GLU A 97 -3.75 6.24 -1.86
C GLU A 97 -3.89 4.77 -2.27
N ASN A 98 -4.06 4.51 -3.56
CA ASN A 98 -3.96 3.17 -4.12
C ASN A 98 -3.31 3.20 -5.50
N PHE A 99 -2.41 2.27 -5.73
CA PHE A 99 -1.69 2.15 -7.00
C PHE A 99 -1.15 0.74 -7.20
N ALA A 100 -0.90 0.40 -8.47
CA ALA A 100 -0.10 -0.76 -8.83
C ALA A 100 1.27 -0.30 -9.31
N SER A 101 2.33 -0.92 -8.79
CA SER A 101 3.70 -0.69 -9.24
C SER A 101 4.08 -1.73 -10.28
N VAL A 102 4.25 -1.30 -11.52
CA VAL A 102 4.82 -2.10 -12.60
C VAL A 102 6.28 -1.70 -12.74
N ARG A 103 7.19 -2.54 -12.29
CA ARG A 103 8.61 -2.22 -12.23
C ARG A 103 9.43 -3.10 -13.14
N GLY A 104 10.30 -2.47 -13.91
CA GLY A 104 11.37 -3.15 -14.63
C GLY A 104 12.71 -3.10 -13.86
N PRO A 105 13.78 -3.60 -14.44
CA PRO A 105 15.13 -3.49 -13.90
C PRO A 105 15.51 -2.03 -13.66
N GLY A 106 16.19 -1.76 -12.54
CA GLY A 106 16.60 -0.40 -12.19
C GLY A 106 17.09 -0.30 -10.75
N GLU A 107 17.26 0.92 -10.29
CA GLU A 107 17.72 1.20 -8.93
C GLU A 107 16.64 0.91 -7.88
N ALA A 108 17.07 0.62 -6.67
CA ALA A 108 16.17 0.47 -5.55
C ALA A 108 15.52 1.80 -5.17
N ILE A 109 14.25 1.75 -4.76
CA ILE A 109 13.64 2.89 -4.06
C ILE A 109 14.31 3.02 -2.70
N ASN A 110 14.77 4.23 -2.37
CA ASN A 110 15.39 4.50 -1.09
C ASN A 110 14.49 4.10 0.09
N LEU A 111 15.11 3.64 1.15
CA LEU A 111 14.39 3.35 2.39
C LEU A 111 13.69 4.62 2.89
N HIS A 112 12.40 4.54 3.09
CA HIS A 112 11.56 5.65 3.52
C HIS A 112 10.44 5.17 4.44
N SER A 113 9.74 6.09 5.08
CA SER A 113 8.52 5.80 5.83
C SER A 113 7.40 6.71 5.35
N GLY A 114 6.15 6.26 5.47
CA GLY A 114 4.96 7.10 5.22
C GLY A 114 4.73 8.17 6.29
N GLY A 115 5.53 8.20 7.34
CA GLY A 115 5.46 9.16 8.44
C GLY A 115 6.02 10.51 8.05
N HIS A 116 5.42 11.20 7.07
CA HIS A 116 5.85 12.54 6.67
C HIS A 116 5.83 13.51 7.84
N HIS A 117 6.90 14.30 7.96
CA HIS A 117 7.02 15.33 8.98
C HIS A 117 5.82 16.29 8.91
N GLY A 118 5.14 16.47 10.03
CA GLY A 118 3.96 17.34 10.12
C GLY A 118 2.62 16.68 9.73
N ILE A 119 2.60 15.51 9.13
CA ILE A 119 1.35 14.80 8.80
C ILE A 119 1.05 13.78 9.89
N ALA A 120 0.33 14.21 10.91
CA ALA A 120 0.05 13.38 12.08
C ALA A 120 -0.73 12.10 11.76
N ARG A 121 -1.60 12.09 10.75
CA ARG A 121 -2.40 10.91 10.36
C ARG A 121 -1.57 9.75 9.83
N CYS A 122 -0.42 10.01 9.26
CA CYS A 122 0.48 8.98 8.73
C CYS A 122 1.46 8.42 9.78
N GLN A 123 1.36 8.88 11.04
CA GLN A 123 2.34 8.54 12.06
C GLN A 123 1.81 7.50 13.04
N PHE A 124 2.70 6.60 13.44
CA PHE A 124 2.50 5.76 14.61
C PHE A 124 2.86 6.57 15.85
N ARG A 125 1.88 6.84 16.72
CA ARG A 125 2.02 7.81 17.82
C ARG A 125 1.66 7.21 19.16
N VAL A 126 2.22 7.77 20.22
CA VAL A 126 1.81 7.47 21.60
C VAL A 126 1.10 8.68 22.18
N PHE A 127 -0.13 8.49 22.61
CA PHE A 127 -0.85 9.45 23.45
C PHE A 127 -1.77 8.72 24.43
N ASN A 128 -2.00 9.32 25.60
CA ASN A 128 -2.76 8.68 26.68
C ASN A 128 -2.27 7.28 27.05
N GLY A 129 -0.95 7.04 26.97
CA GLY A 129 -0.34 5.75 27.29
C GLY A 129 -0.60 4.62 26.29
N ARG A 130 -1.12 4.92 25.10
CA ARG A 130 -1.39 3.95 24.04
C ARG A 130 -0.74 4.34 22.73
N PHE A 131 -0.33 3.35 21.96
CA PHE A 131 0.08 3.53 20.57
C PHE A 131 -1.15 3.62 19.66
N HIS A 132 -1.10 4.55 18.71
CA HIS A 132 -2.11 4.76 17.71
C HIS A 132 -1.48 4.66 16.32
N CYS A 133 -1.97 3.72 15.51
CA CYS A 133 -1.60 3.57 14.13
C CYS A 133 -2.45 4.53 13.29
N GLY A 134 -1.82 5.45 12.59
CA GLY A 134 -2.54 6.44 11.77
C GLY A 134 -2.80 5.97 10.34
N GLN A 135 -1.96 5.07 9.83
CA GLN A 135 -2.07 4.57 8.45
C GLN A 135 -1.47 3.15 8.36
N ILE A 136 -2.01 2.34 7.47
CA ILE A 136 -1.49 1.03 7.11
C ILE A 136 -1.39 0.94 5.60
N ASN A 137 -0.25 0.47 5.11
CA ASN A 137 -0.08 0.08 3.71
C ASN A 137 -0.33 -1.42 3.58
N ILE A 138 -1.10 -1.81 2.57
CA ILE A 138 -1.30 -3.20 2.18
C ILE A 138 -0.54 -3.42 0.89
N LEU A 139 0.51 -4.23 0.95
CA LEU A 139 1.32 -4.59 -0.21
C LEU A 139 0.91 -5.98 -0.67
N ILE A 140 0.53 -6.09 -1.93
CA ILE A 140 0.06 -7.32 -2.55
C ILE A 140 1.04 -7.68 -3.67
N ALA A 141 1.62 -8.88 -3.61
CA ALA A 141 2.41 -9.43 -4.70
C ALA A 141 1.48 -10.06 -5.74
N LEU A 142 1.52 -9.56 -6.96
CA LEU A 142 0.74 -10.07 -8.10
C LEU A 142 1.56 -11.00 -9.00
N ASP A 143 2.85 -11.14 -8.71
CA ASP A 143 3.77 -12.02 -9.38
C ASP A 143 4.74 -12.63 -8.36
N ASP A 144 5.48 -13.66 -8.75
CA ASP A 144 6.51 -14.26 -7.94
C ASP A 144 7.68 -13.28 -7.76
N ILE A 145 8.07 -13.05 -6.51
CA ILE A 145 9.20 -12.18 -6.17
C ILE A 145 10.29 -13.03 -5.53
N GLY A 146 11.34 -13.29 -6.28
CA GLY A 146 12.49 -14.07 -5.85
C GLY A 146 13.69 -13.21 -5.41
N PRO A 147 14.78 -13.87 -4.99
CA PRO A 147 16.05 -13.17 -4.72
C PRO A 147 16.56 -12.45 -5.97
N GLY A 148 16.75 -11.14 -5.86
CA GLY A 148 17.22 -10.29 -6.97
C GLY A 148 16.13 -9.51 -7.70
N ASP A 149 14.85 -9.79 -7.46
CA ASP A 149 13.73 -9.13 -8.12
C ASP A 149 13.30 -7.80 -7.45
N GLY A 150 14.08 -7.33 -6.47
CA GLY A 150 13.82 -6.04 -5.82
C GLY A 150 12.64 -6.08 -4.84
N SER A 151 12.56 -7.13 -4.04
CA SER A 151 11.53 -7.27 -3.00
C SER A 151 11.51 -6.11 -2.02
N THR A 152 10.34 -5.85 -1.42
CA THR A 152 10.19 -4.83 -0.38
C THR A 152 11.01 -5.17 0.85
N MET A 153 11.85 -4.24 1.28
CA MET A 153 12.64 -4.35 2.51
C MET A 153 11.93 -3.65 3.66
N LEU A 154 11.86 -4.29 4.81
CA LEU A 154 11.28 -3.74 6.02
C LEU A 154 12.29 -3.79 7.17
N ILE A 155 12.31 -2.75 8.00
CA ILE A 155 13.07 -2.72 9.25
C ILE A 155 12.10 -3.02 10.41
N PRO A 156 12.17 -4.21 11.04
CA PRO A 156 11.29 -4.55 12.13
C PRO A 156 11.38 -3.54 13.29
N GLY A 157 10.24 -3.08 13.78
CA GLY A 157 10.16 -2.13 14.90
C GLY A 157 10.32 -0.66 14.52
N SER A 158 10.66 -0.34 13.26
CA SER A 158 10.89 1.04 12.81
C SER A 158 9.65 1.94 12.89
N HIS A 159 8.45 1.38 12.88
CA HIS A 159 7.19 2.13 13.03
C HIS A 159 7.08 2.88 14.36
N LYS A 160 7.85 2.48 15.37
CA LYS A 160 7.93 3.15 16.69
C LYS A 160 9.16 4.08 16.81
N ALA A 161 9.96 4.20 15.78
CA ALA A 161 11.13 5.08 15.79
C ALA A 161 10.70 6.55 15.67
N ASN A 162 11.28 7.40 16.54
CA ASN A 162 11.03 8.84 16.55
C ASN A 162 12.21 9.63 15.95
N PHE A 163 13.04 8.98 15.16
CA PHE A 163 14.20 9.57 14.50
C PHE A 163 14.25 9.13 13.04
N ALA A 164 14.84 9.96 12.19
CA ALA A 164 15.04 9.62 10.81
C ALA A 164 16.02 8.44 10.67
N HIS A 165 15.82 7.62 9.66
CA HIS A 165 16.78 6.59 9.30
C HIS A 165 18.09 7.25 8.84
N PRO A 166 19.28 6.79 9.33
CA PRO A 166 20.56 7.32 8.93
C PRO A 166 20.86 7.13 7.45
#